data_7faca827a803b7dab7d89a462dee09f8
#
_entry.id   7faca827a803b7dab7d89a462dee09f8
#
_cell.length_a   1.000
_cell.length_b   1.000
_cell.length_c   1.000
_cell.angle_alpha   90.00
_cell.angle_beta   90.00
_cell.angle_gamma   90.00
#
_symmetry.space_group_name_H-M   'P 1'
#
loop_
_entity.id
_entity.type
_entity.pdbx_description
1 polymer ?
#
loop_
_entity_poly.entity_id
_entity_poly.type
_entity_poly.pdbx_seq_one_letter_code
_entity_poly.pdbx_strand_id
1 'polypeptide(L)'
;MNLKLSALSTWANWLLRQGLLDSNPVSKVPRPKQEKKLPVFYTEKAIDNYFDESRRRVEEDPDNFALLRDRMIMVVLYATGMRRAELCALKVTDFDPSRRLFRVVGKGDKPREIPVPALLCQEFSLYLKKLGEAYPENPEGKFFLTDSGAPLYLAFADHVVKRELAGLEGFTGKKSPHVLRHSLATHLLNRGADLNSIKEILGHSSLAATQVYTHNSFEQLKKTYLTAHPRAKNGGNHGN
;
A
#
# COMPACT_ATOMS: atom_id res chain seq x y z
N MET A 1 0.12 -13.50 -23.92
CA MET A 1 -0.77 -14.62 -24.34
C MET A 1 -1.64 -15.13 -23.20
N ASN A 2 -1.10 -15.44 -21.99
CA ASN A 2 -1.88 -15.94 -20.86
C ASN A 2 -3.03 -15.02 -20.38
N LEU A 3 -2.86 -13.69 -20.45
CA LEU A 3 -3.91 -12.73 -20.08
C LEU A 3 -5.12 -12.83 -21.02
N LYS A 4 -4.87 -12.97 -22.34
CA LYS A 4 -5.93 -13.15 -23.34
C LYS A 4 -6.68 -14.46 -23.14
N LEU A 5 -5.95 -15.56 -22.87
CA LEU A 5 -6.57 -16.85 -22.57
C LEU A 5 -7.40 -16.82 -21.27
N SER A 6 -6.94 -16.08 -20.25
CA SER A 6 -7.72 -15.91 -19.02
C SER A 6 -9.00 -15.11 -19.26
N ALA A 7 -8.95 -14.03 -20.04
CA ALA A 7 -10.12 -13.24 -20.39
C ALA A 7 -11.14 -14.06 -21.19
N LEU A 8 -10.68 -14.81 -22.21
CA LEU A 8 -11.52 -15.70 -23.00
C LEU A 8 -12.13 -16.81 -22.16
N SER A 9 -11.35 -17.40 -21.24
CA SER A 9 -11.87 -18.43 -20.34
C SER A 9 -12.94 -17.88 -19.38
N THR A 10 -12.76 -16.66 -18.89
CA THR A 10 -13.77 -15.99 -18.05
C THR A 10 -15.06 -15.75 -18.84
N TRP A 11 -14.94 -15.29 -20.07
CA TRP A 11 -16.09 -15.09 -20.95
C TRP A 11 -16.78 -16.40 -21.31
N ALA A 12 -16.04 -17.46 -21.65
CA ALA A 12 -16.59 -18.79 -21.90
C ALA A 12 -17.30 -19.36 -20.67
N ASN A 13 -16.77 -19.18 -19.47
CA ASN A 13 -17.43 -19.56 -18.22
C ASN A 13 -18.73 -18.77 -17.96
N TRP A 14 -18.80 -17.51 -18.39
CA TRP A 14 -20.02 -16.73 -18.34
C TRP A 14 -21.07 -17.31 -19.30
N LEU A 15 -20.69 -17.61 -20.55
CA LEU A 15 -21.58 -18.24 -21.55
C LEU A 15 -22.09 -19.61 -21.05
N LEU A 16 -21.25 -20.40 -20.41
CA LEU A 16 -21.67 -21.66 -19.74
C LEU A 16 -22.79 -21.44 -18.72
N ARG A 17 -22.65 -20.40 -17.88
CA ARG A 17 -23.68 -20.06 -16.87
C ARG A 17 -24.99 -19.58 -17.49
N GLN A 18 -24.93 -19.05 -18.72
CA GLN A 18 -26.11 -18.64 -19.49
C GLN A 18 -26.72 -19.79 -20.31
N GLY A 19 -26.16 -21.01 -20.23
CA GLY A 19 -26.61 -22.13 -21.02
C GLY A 19 -26.33 -22.03 -22.53
N LEU A 20 -25.43 -21.12 -22.94
CA LEU A 20 -25.08 -20.90 -24.34
C LEU A 20 -23.88 -21.72 -24.82
N LEU A 21 -23.24 -22.46 -23.90
CA LEU A 21 -22.15 -23.40 -24.17
C LEU A 21 -22.29 -24.61 -23.26
N ASP A 22 -21.91 -25.78 -23.77
CA ASP A 22 -21.88 -27.03 -23.00
C ASP A 22 -20.55 -27.24 -22.26
N SER A 23 -19.48 -26.65 -22.76
CA SER A 23 -18.16 -26.77 -22.14
C SER A 23 -17.30 -25.54 -22.45
N ASN A 24 -16.27 -25.28 -21.60
CA ASN A 24 -15.34 -24.18 -21.85
C ASN A 24 -14.22 -24.63 -22.81
N PRO A 25 -14.24 -24.20 -24.09
CA PRO A 25 -13.25 -24.64 -25.09
C PRO A 25 -11.84 -24.14 -24.77
N VAL A 26 -11.70 -23.04 -24.01
CA VAL A 26 -10.42 -22.44 -23.65
C VAL A 26 -9.69 -23.28 -22.60
N SER A 27 -10.40 -24.12 -21.84
CA SER A 27 -9.79 -24.99 -20.82
C SER A 27 -8.82 -26.03 -21.42
N LYS A 28 -9.02 -26.42 -22.66
CA LYS A 28 -8.20 -27.40 -23.39
C LYS A 28 -6.98 -26.77 -24.08
N VAL A 29 -6.89 -25.43 -24.12
CA VAL A 29 -5.76 -24.73 -24.76
C VAL A 29 -4.53 -24.75 -23.85
N PRO A 30 -3.40 -25.32 -24.28
CA PRO A 30 -2.18 -25.36 -23.48
C PRO A 30 -1.70 -23.92 -23.21
N ARG A 31 -1.49 -23.61 -21.95
CA ARG A 31 -0.97 -22.27 -21.54
C ARG A 31 0.55 -22.27 -21.66
N PRO A 32 1.14 -21.25 -22.31
CA PRO A 32 2.60 -21.11 -22.32
C PRO A 32 3.14 -21.07 -20.89
N LYS A 33 4.19 -21.83 -20.62
CA LYS A 33 4.91 -21.72 -19.35
C LYS A 33 5.44 -20.29 -19.20
N GLN A 34 5.02 -19.61 -18.13
CA GLN A 34 5.64 -18.34 -17.77
C GLN A 34 6.94 -18.64 -17.02
N GLU A 35 8.02 -18.04 -17.47
CA GLU A 35 9.21 -17.95 -16.61
C GLU A 35 8.81 -17.27 -15.30
N LYS A 36 9.01 -17.95 -14.20
CA LYS A 36 8.84 -17.36 -12.86
C LYS A 36 9.99 -16.39 -12.62
N LYS A 37 9.85 -15.16 -13.11
CA LYS A 37 10.77 -14.09 -12.69
C LYS A 37 10.64 -13.94 -11.18
N LEU A 38 11.76 -13.96 -10.49
CA LEU A 38 11.79 -13.68 -9.06
C LEU A 38 11.12 -12.30 -8.82
N PRO A 39 10.24 -12.20 -7.83
CA PRO A 39 9.59 -10.93 -7.53
C PRO A 39 10.66 -9.88 -7.20
N VAL A 40 10.61 -8.74 -7.87
CA VAL A 40 11.50 -7.62 -7.57
C VAL A 40 10.99 -6.95 -6.30
N PHE A 41 11.87 -6.73 -5.35
CA PHE A 41 11.61 -5.91 -4.16
C PHE A 41 12.79 -4.97 -3.93
N TYR A 42 12.55 -3.86 -3.28
CA TYR A 42 13.57 -2.90 -2.92
C TYR A 42 14.18 -3.26 -1.57
N THR A 43 15.48 -3.06 -1.40
CA THR A 43 16.16 -3.31 -0.11
C THR A 43 15.71 -2.29 0.94
N GLU A 44 15.79 -2.67 2.22
CA GLU A 44 15.49 -1.75 3.32
C GLU A 44 16.37 -0.51 3.25
N LYS A 45 17.68 -0.67 2.99
CA LYS A 45 18.63 0.43 2.84
C LYS A 45 18.21 1.43 1.75
N ALA A 46 17.77 0.94 0.58
CA ALA A 46 17.29 1.82 -0.49
C ALA A 46 16.05 2.61 -0.06
N ILE A 47 15.10 1.94 0.61
CA ILE A 47 13.89 2.58 1.14
C ILE A 47 14.23 3.62 2.20
N ASP A 48 15.13 3.32 3.13
CA ASP A 48 15.53 4.26 4.19
C ASP A 48 16.23 5.49 3.59
N ASN A 49 17.19 5.29 2.69
CA ASN A 49 17.85 6.38 1.96
C ASN A 49 16.84 7.29 1.24
N TYR A 50 15.83 6.69 0.57
CA TYR A 50 14.77 7.47 -0.06
C TYR A 50 14.00 8.32 0.96
N PHE A 51 13.61 7.73 2.09
CA PHE A 51 12.82 8.46 3.08
C PHE A 51 13.60 9.56 3.79
N ASP A 52 14.89 9.37 4.01
CA ASP A 52 15.77 10.41 4.58
C ASP A 52 15.95 11.54 3.58
N GLU A 53 16.23 11.25 2.32
CA GLU A 53 16.34 12.24 1.25
C GLU A 53 15.03 13.01 1.01
N SER A 54 13.89 12.30 0.96
CA SER A 54 12.58 12.95 0.77
C SER A 54 12.18 13.83 1.96
N ARG A 55 12.60 13.46 3.19
CA ARG A 55 12.40 14.29 4.37
C ARG A 55 13.21 15.59 4.24
N ARG A 56 14.50 15.50 3.89
CA ARG A 56 15.36 16.64 3.70
C ARG A 56 14.79 17.60 2.65
N ARG A 57 14.33 17.11 1.51
CA ARG A 57 13.67 17.93 0.48
C ARG A 57 12.46 18.72 1.01
N VAL A 58 11.63 18.08 1.85
CA VAL A 58 10.48 18.77 2.48
C VAL A 58 10.94 19.80 3.52
N GLU A 59 12.02 19.54 4.27
CA GLU A 59 12.59 20.48 5.24
C GLU A 59 13.23 21.70 4.56
N GLU A 60 13.83 21.53 3.37
CA GLU A 60 14.41 22.58 2.55
C GLU A 60 13.33 23.48 1.88
N ASP A 61 12.15 22.95 1.59
CA ASP A 61 11.03 23.70 0.98
C ASP A 61 9.70 23.35 1.71
N PRO A 62 9.52 23.83 2.95
CA PRO A 62 8.43 23.44 3.84
C PRO A 62 7.04 23.94 3.40
N ASP A 63 6.99 24.92 2.50
CA ASP A 63 5.76 25.49 1.97
C ASP A 63 5.29 24.78 0.70
N ASN A 64 6.09 23.91 0.14
CA ASN A 64 5.74 23.11 -1.03
C ASN A 64 4.88 21.90 -0.65
N PHE A 65 3.57 22.15 -0.62
CA PHE A 65 2.61 21.08 -0.30
C PHE A 65 2.71 19.88 -1.23
N ALA A 66 3.05 20.06 -2.51
CA ALA A 66 3.18 18.96 -3.46
C ALA A 66 4.31 17.99 -3.08
N LEU A 67 5.47 18.51 -2.62
CA LEU A 67 6.56 17.67 -2.10
C LEU A 67 6.13 16.90 -0.85
N LEU A 68 5.48 17.57 0.09
CA LEU A 68 4.98 16.95 1.32
C LEU A 68 3.94 15.85 0.99
N ARG A 69 2.98 16.15 0.11
CA ARG A 69 1.96 15.18 -0.33
C ARG A 69 2.60 13.94 -0.96
N ASP A 70 3.51 14.14 -1.91
CA ASP A 70 4.11 13.05 -2.66
C ASP A 70 4.95 12.16 -1.75
N ARG A 71 5.71 12.77 -0.82
CA ARG A 71 6.39 12.04 0.24
C ARG A 71 5.39 11.25 1.11
N MET A 72 4.25 11.85 1.50
CA MET A 72 3.24 11.17 2.31
C MET A 72 2.56 10.01 1.56
N ILE A 73 2.33 10.13 0.26
CA ILE A 73 1.86 9.02 -0.59
C ILE A 73 2.83 7.82 -0.48
N MET A 74 4.13 8.07 -0.60
CA MET A 74 5.15 7.03 -0.49
C MET A 74 5.22 6.43 0.91
N VAL A 75 5.17 7.29 1.95
CA VAL A 75 5.15 6.85 3.35
C VAL A 75 3.95 5.95 3.63
N VAL A 76 2.74 6.37 3.25
CA VAL A 76 1.53 5.59 3.48
C VAL A 76 1.57 4.27 2.71
N LEU A 77 1.96 4.27 1.44
CA LEU A 77 2.06 3.04 0.64
C LEU A 77 3.02 2.02 1.26
N TYR A 78 4.20 2.48 1.69
CA TYR A 78 5.19 1.57 2.27
C TYR A 78 4.85 1.20 3.72
N ALA A 79 4.43 2.15 4.56
CA ALA A 79 4.15 1.87 5.96
C ALA A 79 2.91 0.99 6.17
N THR A 80 1.94 1.04 5.31
CA THR A 80 0.68 0.29 5.45
C THR A 80 0.55 -0.89 4.50
N GLY A 81 1.30 -0.85 3.40
CA GLY A 81 1.16 -1.81 2.32
C GLY A 81 -0.23 -1.83 1.69
N MET A 82 -1.03 -0.77 1.83
CA MET A 82 -2.35 -0.71 1.22
C MET A 82 -2.29 -0.75 -0.31
N ARG A 83 -3.39 -1.18 -0.93
CA ARG A 83 -3.49 -1.18 -2.38
C ARG A 83 -3.62 0.24 -2.90
N ARG A 84 -3.16 0.47 -4.13
CA ARG A 84 -3.29 1.77 -4.80
C ARG A 84 -4.73 2.31 -4.78
N ALA A 85 -5.73 1.46 -5.01
CA ALA A 85 -7.13 1.87 -4.97
C ALA A 85 -7.59 2.25 -3.55
N GLU A 86 -7.10 1.56 -2.52
CA GLU A 86 -7.36 1.88 -1.13
C GLU A 86 -6.74 3.24 -0.75
N LEU A 87 -5.51 3.52 -1.21
CA LEU A 87 -4.88 4.83 -1.04
C LEU A 87 -5.71 5.97 -1.66
N CYS A 88 -6.19 5.79 -2.90
CA CYS A 88 -6.99 6.80 -3.59
C CYS A 88 -8.38 7.01 -2.96
N ALA A 89 -8.92 5.99 -2.31
CA ALA A 89 -10.20 6.07 -1.62
C ALA A 89 -10.09 6.63 -0.19
N LEU A 90 -8.87 6.69 0.38
CA LEU A 90 -8.62 7.01 1.78
C LEU A 90 -9.19 8.39 2.15
N LYS A 91 -9.87 8.45 3.30
CA LYS A 91 -10.42 9.67 3.90
C LYS A 91 -9.65 10.07 5.15
N VAL A 92 -9.73 11.33 5.53
CA VAL A 92 -9.15 11.85 6.77
C VAL A 92 -9.68 11.08 7.98
N THR A 93 -10.97 10.73 7.96
CA THR A 93 -11.65 9.98 9.02
C THR A 93 -11.21 8.52 9.13
N ASP A 94 -10.50 7.99 8.13
CA ASP A 94 -9.98 6.62 8.15
C ASP A 94 -8.69 6.51 8.97
N PHE A 95 -8.05 7.64 9.30
CA PHE A 95 -6.90 7.69 10.18
C PHE A 95 -7.33 7.98 11.62
N ASP A 96 -6.99 7.08 12.54
CA ASP A 96 -7.21 7.21 13.97
C ASP A 96 -5.87 7.39 14.69
N PRO A 97 -5.46 8.63 15.00
CA PRO A 97 -4.18 8.90 15.65
C PRO A 97 -4.13 8.39 17.09
N SER A 98 -5.28 8.31 17.79
CA SER A 98 -5.35 7.84 19.17
C SER A 98 -5.09 6.34 19.27
N ARG A 99 -5.65 5.56 18.35
CA ARG A 99 -5.43 4.11 18.23
C ARG A 99 -4.19 3.77 17.38
N ARG A 100 -3.63 4.76 16.69
CA ARG A 100 -2.49 4.62 15.77
C ARG A 100 -2.75 3.58 14.68
N LEU A 101 -3.81 3.79 13.89
CA LEU A 101 -4.19 2.88 12.82
C LEU A 101 -4.91 3.60 11.67
N PHE A 102 -4.91 2.94 10.52
CA PHE A 102 -5.83 3.22 9.41
C PHE A 102 -6.91 2.16 9.34
N ARG A 103 -8.15 2.59 9.07
CA ARG A 103 -9.26 1.71 8.66
C ARG A 103 -9.38 1.75 7.15
N VAL A 104 -9.27 0.60 6.49
CA VAL A 104 -9.38 0.54 5.04
C VAL A 104 -10.37 -0.54 4.62
N VAL A 105 -11.13 -0.26 3.57
CA VAL A 105 -12.06 -1.22 2.98
C VAL A 105 -11.37 -1.88 1.79
N GLY A 106 -11.18 -3.20 1.87
CA GLY A 106 -10.51 -3.99 0.87
C GLY A 106 -11.45 -4.57 -0.19
N LYS A 107 -10.92 -5.49 -1.01
CA LYS A 107 -11.69 -6.22 -2.03
C LYS A 107 -12.84 -7.01 -1.38
N GLY A 108 -14.05 -6.86 -1.92
CA GLY A 108 -15.26 -7.51 -1.40
C GLY A 108 -15.84 -6.84 -0.16
N ASP A 109 -15.60 -5.55 -0.03
CA ASP A 109 -16.14 -4.67 1.04
C ASP A 109 -15.76 -5.13 2.45
N LYS A 110 -14.61 -5.78 2.59
CA LYS A 110 -14.10 -6.25 3.89
C LYS A 110 -13.22 -5.18 4.52
N PRO A 111 -13.65 -4.59 5.66
CA PRO A 111 -12.82 -3.64 6.39
C PRO A 111 -11.66 -4.37 7.08
N ARG A 112 -10.53 -3.67 7.21
CA ARG A 112 -9.41 -4.07 8.06
C ARG A 112 -8.75 -2.86 8.69
N GLU A 113 -8.14 -3.08 9.83
CA GLU A 113 -7.32 -2.09 10.52
C GLU A 113 -5.84 -2.35 10.23
N ILE A 114 -5.09 -1.30 9.94
CA ILE A 114 -3.65 -1.36 9.68
C ILE A 114 -2.95 -0.52 10.74
N PRO A 115 -2.15 -1.11 11.63
CA PRO A 115 -1.44 -0.36 12.65
C PRO A 115 -0.36 0.55 12.04
N VAL A 116 -0.09 1.66 12.72
CA VAL A 116 0.87 2.68 12.28
C VAL A 116 1.91 2.90 13.37
N PRO A 117 3.21 2.91 13.05
CA PRO A 117 4.26 3.31 13.99
C PRO A 117 4.02 4.71 14.56
N ALA A 118 4.30 4.90 15.85
CA ALA A 118 4.03 6.15 16.56
C ALA A 118 4.70 7.38 15.88
N LEU A 119 5.92 7.21 15.39
CA LEU A 119 6.63 8.28 14.68
C LEU A 119 5.87 8.76 13.44
N LEU A 120 5.29 7.83 12.67
CA LEU A 120 4.54 8.17 11.46
C LEU A 120 3.19 8.84 11.78
N CYS A 121 2.60 8.57 12.96
CA CYS A 121 1.38 9.27 13.37
C CYS A 121 1.58 10.78 13.50
N GLN A 122 2.74 11.23 13.97
CA GLN A 122 3.09 12.64 14.04
C GLN A 122 3.23 13.26 12.66
N GLU A 123 3.92 12.54 11.74
CA GLU A 123 4.06 12.98 10.34
C GLU A 123 2.69 13.08 9.65
N PHE A 124 1.78 12.11 9.88
CA PHE A 124 0.42 12.16 9.32
C PHE A 124 -0.42 13.29 9.89
N SER A 125 -0.31 13.55 11.19
CA SER A 125 -1.03 14.66 11.83
C SER A 125 -0.57 16.03 11.29
N LEU A 126 0.75 16.20 11.10
CA LEU A 126 1.31 17.40 10.48
C LEU A 126 0.86 17.55 9.02
N TYR A 127 0.88 16.46 8.26
CA TYR A 127 0.38 16.46 6.88
C TYR A 127 -1.08 16.88 6.81
N LEU A 128 -1.95 16.33 7.67
CA LEU A 128 -3.38 16.66 7.69
C LEU A 128 -3.64 18.14 8.06
N LYS A 129 -2.83 18.70 8.95
CA LYS A 129 -2.87 20.14 9.24
C LYS A 129 -2.56 20.96 7.99
N LYS A 130 -1.46 20.65 7.31
CA LYS A 130 -1.03 21.34 6.06
C LYS A 130 -2.03 21.11 4.92
N LEU A 131 -2.65 19.93 4.83
CA LEU A 131 -3.73 19.64 3.88
C LEU A 131 -4.93 20.58 4.11
N GLY A 132 -5.36 20.76 5.37
CA GLY A 132 -6.46 21.66 5.71
C GLY A 132 -6.13 23.14 5.44
N GLU A 133 -4.88 23.55 5.60
CA GLU A 133 -4.40 24.90 5.26
C GLU A 133 -4.40 25.12 3.73
N ALA A 134 -3.92 24.12 2.95
CA ALA A 134 -3.80 24.23 1.50
C ALA A 134 -5.14 24.04 0.77
N TYR A 135 -6.02 23.22 1.31
CA TYR A 135 -7.32 22.88 0.71
C TYR A 135 -8.43 22.89 1.77
N PRO A 136 -8.84 24.10 2.23
CA PRO A 136 -9.91 24.22 3.23
C PRO A 136 -11.24 23.65 2.74
N GLU A 137 -11.50 23.69 1.43
CA GLU A 137 -12.63 23.03 0.81
C GLU A 137 -12.24 21.63 0.37
N ASN A 138 -12.44 20.64 1.23
CA ASN A 138 -12.28 19.22 0.94
C ASN A 138 -13.60 18.48 1.25
N PRO A 139 -14.64 18.65 0.42
CA PRO A 139 -16.00 18.21 0.74
C PRO A 139 -16.12 16.69 0.87
N GLU A 140 -15.27 15.95 0.19
CA GLU A 140 -15.24 14.48 0.30
C GLU A 140 -14.40 13.99 1.47
N GLY A 141 -13.70 14.87 2.18
CA GLY A 141 -12.80 14.52 3.28
C GLY A 141 -11.65 13.60 2.85
N LYS A 142 -11.15 13.75 1.61
CA LYS A 142 -10.08 12.90 1.09
C LYS A 142 -8.76 13.13 1.82
N PHE A 143 -8.05 12.04 2.06
CA PHE A 143 -6.73 12.10 2.69
C PHE A 143 -5.66 12.67 1.74
N PHE A 144 -5.81 12.39 0.43
CA PHE A 144 -4.92 12.90 -0.60
C PHE A 144 -5.69 13.62 -1.70
N LEU A 145 -5.17 14.78 -2.09
CA LEU A 145 -5.67 15.58 -3.20
C LEU A 145 -4.57 15.80 -4.23
N THR A 146 -4.96 16.01 -5.50
CA THR A 146 -4.06 16.46 -6.58
C THR A 146 -3.72 17.94 -6.40
N ASP A 147 -2.84 18.49 -7.27
CA ASP A 147 -2.49 19.92 -7.25
C ASP A 147 -3.69 20.84 -7.51
N SER A 148 -4.73 20.33 -8.17
CA SER A 148 -5.98 21.06 -8.42
C SER A 148 -7.02 20.93 -7.30
N GLY A 149 -6.70 20.26 -6.19
CA GLY A 149 -7.65 19.98 -5.10
C GLY A 149 -8.64 18.84 -5.39
N ALA A 150 -8.52 18.16 -6.53
CA ALA A 150 -9.36 17.02 -6.85
C ALA A 150 -8.91 15.74 -6.11
N PRO A 151 -9.81 14.77 -5.88
CA PRO A 151 -9.44 13.49 -5.30
C PRO A 151 -8.32 12.77 -6.06
N LEU A 152 -7.45 12.08 -5.33
CA LEU A 152 -6.38 11.30 -5.92
C LEU A 152 -6.95 10.17 -6.79
N TYR A 153 -6.36 9.93 -7.97
CA TYR A 153 -6.75 8.85 -8.87
C TYR A 153 -5.58 7.89 -9.16
N LEU A 154 -5.91 6.70 -9.66
CA LEU A 154 -4.95 5.60 -9.76
C LEU A 154 -3.69 5.94 -10.57
N ALA A 155 -3.84 6.63 -11.70
CA ALA A 155 -2.69 6.98 -12.54
C ALA A 155 -1.79 8.04 -11.88
N PHE A 156 -2.36 8.96 -11.08
CA PHE A 156 -1.59 9.94 -10.33
C PHE A 156 -0.70 9.25 -9.29
N ALA A 157 -1.26 8.33 -8.50
CA ALA A 157 -0.49 7.57 -7.52
C ALA A 157 0.65 6.75 -8.16
N ASP A 158 0.39 6.14 -9.34
CA ASP A 158 1.45 5.47 -10.11
C ASP A 158 2.53 6.44 -10.59
N HIS A 159 2.13 7.65 -11.02
CA HIS A 159 3.05 8.67 -11.50
C HIS A 159 3.95 9.17 -10.36
N VAL A 160 3.38 9.44 -9.19
CA VAL A 160 4.15 9.82 -8.00
C VAL A 160 5.20 8.77 -7.68
N VAL A 161 4.82 7.49 -7.56
CA VAL A 161 5.80 6.43 -7.25
C VAL A 161 6.90 6.34 -8.29
N LYS A 162 6.57 6.47 -9.57
CA LYS A 162 7.57 6.43 -10.65
C LYS A 162 8.52 7.62 -10.56
N ARG A 163 8.00 8.82 -10.35
CA ARG A 163 8.79 10.06 -10.26
C ARG A 163 9.69 10.04 -9.03
N GLU A 164 9.14 9.72 -7.86
CA GLU A 164 9.86 9.71 -6.60
C GLU A 164 11.02 8.70 -6.57
N LEU A 165 10.90 7.59 -7.28
CA LEU A 165 11.94 6.55 -7.35
C LEU A 165 12.79 6.64 -8.62
N ALA A 166 12.57 7.65 -9.49
CA ALA A 166 13.33 7.79 -10.74
C ALA A 166 14.79 8.17 -10.45
N GLY A 167 15.74 7.46 -11.09
CA GLY A 167 17.16 7.77 -10.99
C GLY A 167 17.81 7.42 -9.65
N LEU A 168 17.05 6.95 -8.65
CA LEU A 168 17.61 6.61 -7.35
C LEU A 168 18.28 5.22 -7.37
N GLU A 169 19.39 5.13 -6.66
CA GLU A 169 20.13 3.88 -6.48
C GLU A 169 19.30 2.85 -5.71
N GLY A 170 19.39 1.58 -6.09
CA GLY A 170 18.66 0.48 -5.45
C GLY A 170 17.22 0.29 -5.92
N PHE A 171 16.69 1.21 -6.76
CA PHE A 171 15.33 1.13 -7.31
C PHE A 171 15.35 0.69 -8.78
N THR A 172 15.80 -0.53 -9.02
CA THR A 172 15.83 -1.12 -10.37
C THR A 172 14.49 -1.75 -10.75
N GLY A 173 14.24 -1.87 -12.05
CA GLY A 173 13.03 -2.53 -12.57
C GLY A 173 11.77 -1.68 -12.45
N LYS A 174 10.64 -2.35 -12.25
CA LYS A 174 9.32 -1.70 -12.25
C LYS A 174 9.10 -0.89 -10.96
N LYS A 175 8.86 0.41 -11.11
CA LYS A 175 8.49 1.33 -10.03
C LYS A 175 6.96 1.43 -9.94
N SER A 176 6.38 0.89 -8.87
CA SER A 176 4.91 0.92 -8.69
C SER A 176 4.52 0.69 -7.23
N PRO A 177 3.32 1.11 -6.81
CA PRO A 177 2.77 0.83 -5.48
C PRO A 177 2.77 -0.66 -5.12
N HIS A 178 2.59 -1.53 -6.11
CA HIS A 178 2.60 -2.97 -5.88
C HIS A 178 3.98 -3.51 -5.46
N VAL A 179 5.07 -2.96 -6.02
CA VAL A 179 6.42 -3.34 -5.62
C VAL A 179 6.75 -2.84 -4.23
N LEU A 180 6.34 -1.62 -3.85
CA LEU A 180 6.48 -1.11 -2.47
C LEU A 180 5.79 -2.01 -1.46
N ARG A 181 4.54 -2.40 -1.74
CA ARG A 181 3.80 -3.35 -0.89
C ARG A 181 4.49 -4.71 -0.79
N HIS A 182 5.04 -5.22 -1.90
CA HIS A 182 5.79 -6.47 -1.91
C HIS A 182 7.09 -6.34 -1.11
N SER A 183 7.79 -5.22 -1.21
CA SER A 183 8.99 -4.93 -0.41
C SER A 183 8.67 -4.92 1.08
N LEU A 184 7.59 -4.23 1.50
CA LEU A 184 7.15 -4.28 2.89
C LEU A 184 6.89 -5.71 3.37
N ALA A 185 6.14 -6.51 2.59
CA ALA A 185 5.85 -7.90 2.95
C ALA A 185 7.13 -8.72 3.15
N THR A 186 8.11 -8.54 2.26
CA THR A 186 9.41 -9.22 2.34
C THR A 186 10.21 -8.77 3.56
N HIS A 187 10.23 -7.46 3.84
CA HIS A 187 10.94 -6.92 5.01
C HIS A 187 10.33 -7.38 6.33
N LEU A 188 9.00 -7.40 6.44
CA LEU A 188 8.30 -7.93 7.62
C LEU A 188 8.65 -9.41 7.83
N LEU A 189 8.63 -10.21 6.76
CA LEU A 189 8.98 -11.63 6.82
C LEU A 189 10.44 -11.83 7.26
N ASN A 190 11.39 -11.09 6.68
CA ASN A 190 12.81 -11.14 7.02
C ASN A 190 13.08 -10.72 8.48
N ARG A 191 12.21 -9.90 9.06
CA ARG A 191 12.25 -9.47 10.46
C ARG A 191 11.46 -10.38 11.41
N GLY A 192 11.03 -11.55 10.92
CA GLY A 192 10.40 -12.60 11.72
C GLY A 192 8.91 -12.44 11.97
N ALA A 193 8.21 -11.56 11.22
CA ALA A 193 6.77 -11.55 11.27
C ALA A 193 6.20 -12.83 10.61
N ASP A 194 5.20 -13.43 11.24
CA ASP A 194 4.59 -14.63 10.68
C ASP A 194 3.77 -14.31 9.42
N LEU A 195 3.73 -15.29 8.53
CA LEU A 195 3.10 -15.11 7.20
C LEU A 195 1.60 -14.83 7.27
N ASN A 196 0.90 -15.33 8.28
CA ASN A 196 -0.54 -15.13 8.43
C ASN A 196 -0.83 -13.70 8.88
N SER A 197 -0.09 -13.17 9.84
CA SER A 197 -0.16 -11.76 10.25
C SER A 197 0.11 -10.81 9.07
N ILE A 198 1.12 -11.11 8.24
CA ILE A 198 1.41 -10.32 7.04
C ILE A 198 0.25 -10.36 6.05
N LYS A 199 -0.32 -11.54 5.76
CA LYS A 199 -1.47 -11.70 4.86
C LYS A 199 -2.69 -10.95 5.36
N GLU A 200 -2.94 -10.96 6.67
CA GLU A 200 -4.06 -10.29 7.31
C GLU A 200 -3.96 -8.78 7.19
N ILE A 201 -2.84 -8.18 7.58
CA ILE A 201 -2.57 -6.74 7.45
C ILE A 201 -2.69 -6.29 6.00
N LEU A 202 -2.12 -7.07 5.09
CA LEU A 202 -2.19 -6.75 3.67
C LEU A 202 -3.55 -7.03 3.04
N GLY A 203 -4.45 -7.78 3.69
CA GLY A 203 -5.77 -8.13 3.16
C GLY A 203 -5.69 -9.05 1.95
N HIS A 204 -4.94 -10.15 2.05
CA HIS A 204 -4.91 -11.21 1.05
C HIS A 204 -6.11 -12.14 1.23
N SER A 205 -7.03 -12.14 0.26
CA SER A 205 -8.35 -12.79 0.32
C SER A 205 -8.36 -14.32 0.15
N SER A 206 -7.22 -15.01 0.19
CA SER A 206 -7.15 -16.45 -0.17
C SER A 206 -7.00 -17.40 1.00
N LEU A 207 -7.55 -17.08 2.17
CA LEU A 207 -7.89 -18.12 3.16
C LEU A 207 -9.28 -17.80 3.69
N ALA A 208 -10.21 -18.67 3.30
CA ALA A 208 -11.54 -18.73 3.86
C ALA A 208 -11.44 -19.14 5.33
N ALA A 209 -11.45 -18.17 6.20
CA ALA A 209 -11.97 -18.31 7.54
C ALA A 209 -12.42 -16.92 7.97
N THR A 210 -13.70 -16.76 8.15
CA THR A 210 -14.29 -15.70 8.94
C THR A 210 -13.84 -15.96 10.38
N GLN A 211 -12.58 -15.69 10.69
CA GLN A 211 -12.18 -15.58 12.08
C GLN A 211 -12.82 -14.30 12.61
N VAL A 212 -13.73 -14.50 13.53
CA VAL A 212 -14.30 -13.43 14.34
C VAL A 212 -13.10 -12.71 14.98
N TYR A 213 -12.83 -11.49 14.52
CA TYR A 213 -11.80 -10.66 15.12
C TYR A 213 -12.13 -10.43 16.58
N THR A 214 -11.40 -11.08 17.46
CA THR A 214 -11.43 -10.72 18.88
C THR A 214 -10.43 -9.57 19.11
N HIS A 215 -10.73 -8.70 20.04
CA HIS A 215 -9.84 -7.58 20.43
C HIS A 215 -8.40 -8.07 20.71
N ASN A 216 -8.27 -9.26 21.29
CA ASN A 216 -6.98 -9.88 21.59
C ASN A 216 -6.18 -10.26 20.33
N SER A 217 -6.84 -10.72 19.27
CA SER A 217 -6.14 -11.08 18.02
C SER A 217 -5.58 -9.85 17.30
N PHE A 218 -6.29 -8.72 17.35
CA PHE A 218 -5.81 -7.46 16.77
C PHE A 218 -4.63 -6.88 17.54
N GLU A 219 -4.64 -6.89 18.86
CA GLU A 219 -3.51 -6.40 19.67
C GLU A 219 -2.25 -7.25 19.49
N GLN A 220 -2.39 -8.56 19.35
CA GLN A 220 -1.27 -9.44 19.03
C GLN A 220 -0.73 -9.17 17.61
N LEU A 221 -1.60 -9.01 16.63
CA LEU A 221 -1.26 -8.65 15.26
C LEU A 221 -0.52 -7.31 15.23
N LYS A 222 -1.04 -6.30 15.92
CA LYS A 222 -0.45 -4.98 16.07
C LYS A 222 0.95 -5.04 16.68
N LYS A 223 1.13 -5.82 17.76
CA LYS A 223 2.43 -6.02 18.40
C LYS A 223 3.43 -6.64 17.43
N THR A 224 3.08 -7.73 16.75
CA THR A 224 3.92 -8.40 15.77
C THR A 224 4.32 -7.45 14.64
N TYR A 225 3.34 -6.71 14.10
CA TYR A 225 3.58 -5.74 13.03
C TYR A 225 4.51 -4.62 13.46
N LEU A 226 4.23 -3.96 14.59
CA LEU A 226 5.03 -2.84 15.07
C LEU A 226 6.45 -3.28 15.47
N THR A 227 6.64 -4.52 15.94
CA THR A 227 7.98 -5.05 16.25
C THR A 227 8.79 -5.32 14.99
N ALA A 228 8.16 -5.87 13.96
CA ALA A 228 8.82 -6.24 12.70
C ALA A 228 8.86 -5.10 11.67
N HIS A 229 8.06 -4.04 11.85
CA HIS A 229 7.97 -2.97 10.86
C HIS A 229 9.30 -2.18 10.77
N PRO A 230 9.88 -2.01 9.57
CA PRO A 230 11.19 -1.34 9.39
C PRO A 230 11.25 0.06 10.02
N ARG A 231 10.19 0.82 9.93
CA ARG A 231 10.11 2.20 10.47
C ARG A 231 9.63 2.31 11.92
N ALA A 232 9.43 1.20 12.63
CA ALA A 232 9.07 1.24 14.05
C ALA A 232 10.27 1.53 14.96
N LYS A 233 11.49 1.23 14.51
CA LYS A 233 12.72 1.28 15.33
C LYS A 233 13.62 2.50 15.05
N ASN A 234 13.35 3.30 14.03
CA ASN A 234 14.21 4.43 13.65
C ASN A 234 14.02 5.70 14.50
N GLY A 235 13.59 5.55 15.75
CA GLY A 235 13.47 6.64 16.72
C GLY A 235 14.60 6.70 17.76
N GLY A 236 15.74 6.05 17.53
CA GLY A 236 16.83 6.09 18.50
C GLY A 236 17.97 5.16 18.17
N ASN A 237 18.92 5.59 17.38
CA ASN A 237 20.35 5.39 17.56
C ASN A 237 21.15 5.86 16.32
N HIS A 238 21.43 7.14 16.23
CA HIS A 238 22.63 7.64 15.59
C HIS A 238 23.45 8.30 16.69
N GLY A 239 24.17 7.48 17.43
CA GLY A 239 25.12 7.92 18.45
C GLY A 239 26.01 6.74 18.85
N ASN A 240 27.02 6.51 18.07
CA ASN A 240 28.43 6.24 18.35
C ASN A 240 29.13 5.83 17.06
#